data_9d15ad6caa0121b5a0ca718f65c900a7
#
_entry.id   9d15ad6caa0121b5a0ca718f65c900a7
#
_cell.length_a   1.000
_cell.length_b   1.000
_cell.length_c   1.000
_cell.angle_alpha   90.00
_cell.angle_beta   90.00
_cell.angle_gamma   90.00
#
_symmetry.space_group_name_H-M   'P 1'
#
loop_
_entity.id
_entity.type
_entity.pdbx_description
1 polymer ?
#
loop_
_entity_poly.entity_id
_entity_poly.type
_entity_poly.pdbx_seq_one_letter_code
_entity_poly.pdbx_strand_id
1 'polypeptide(L)'
;TTKDIEQATEFYILAGYEQSDAEDKAVEYMLQRDATYQRAIATGYSVSGDEINDYLDDLKVTINDSINSEEAQALISQFGSEEGYWQHEFEVYKINLPIEKYLESLKQEYLKNSISTQSNNQEAEETIENYNRYIEEVQSELVKQEQYEIFK
;
A
#
# COMPACT_ATOMS: atom_id res chain seq x y z
N THR A 1 -8.36 0.90 -12.20
CA THR A 1 -9.31 1.50 -13.18
C THR A 1 -8.87 2.92 -13.55
N THR A 2 -9.47 3.53 -14.58
CA THR A 2 -9.22 4.94 -14.95
C THR A 2 -9.47 5.87 -13.76
N LYS A 3 -10.53 5.61 -13.00
CA LYS A 3 -10.87 6.39 -11.80
C LYS A 3 -9.78 6.31 -10.72
N ASP A 4 -9.18 5.16 -10.52
CA ASP A 4 -8.11 5.01 -9.52
C ASP A 4 -6.85 5.78 -9.94
N ILE A 5 -6.54 5.80 -11.25
CA ILE A 5 -5.44 6.61 -11.80
C ILE A 5 -5.73 8.10 -11.62
N GLU A 6 -6.96 8.56 -11.89
CA GLU A 6 -7.37 9.94 -11.67
C GLU A 6 -7.19 10.36 -10.20
N GLN A 7 -7.65 9.54 -9.26
CA GLN A 7 -7.48 9.79 -7.82
C GLN A 7 -6.00 9.82 -7.40
N ALA A 8 -5.19 8.89 -7.90
CA ALA A 8 -3.76 8.89 -7.63
C ALA A 8 -3.07 10.12 -8.24
N THR A 9 -3.47 10.54 -9.44
CA THR A 9 -2.98 11.77 -10.06
C THR A 9 -3.28 13.01 -9.21
N GLU A 10 -4.52 13.14 -8.74
CA GLU A 10 -4.91 14.24 -7.84
C GLU A 10 -4.05 14.26 -6.56
N PHE A 11 -3.77 13.10 -5.98
CA PHE A 11 -2.89 13.00 -4.82
C PHE A 11 -1.48 13.55 -5.11
N TYR A 12 -0.87 13.18 -6.25
CA TYR A 12 0.46 13.67 -6.62
C TYR A 12 0.46 15.17 -6.95
N ILE A 13 -0.61 15.71 -7.55
CA ILE A 13 -0.76 17.16 -7.75
C ILE A 13 -0.82 17.89 -6.41
N LEU A 14 -1.58 17.39 -5.43
CA LEU A 14 -1.64 17.95 -4.08
C LEU A 14 -0.29 17.87 -3.36
N ALA A 15 0.53 16.87 -3.67
CA ALA A 15 1.89 16.74 -3.19
C ALA A 15 2.90 17.67 -3.91
N GLY A 16 2.45 18.47 -4.90
CA GLY A 16 3.23 19.51 -5.56
C GLY A 16 3.88 19.10 -6.88
N TYR A 17 3.48 17.97 -7.47
CA TYR A 17 3.95 17.56 -8.79
C TYR A 17 3.17 18.30 -9.90
N GLU A 18 3.86 18.57 -11.01
CA GLU A 18 3.21 19.06 -12.23
C GLU A 18 2.30 17.98 -12.81
N GLN A 19 1.26 18.39 -13.56
CA GLN A 19 0.21 17.50 -14.08
C GLN A 19 0.78 16.26 -14.80
N SER A 20 1.73 16.45 -15.71
CA SER A 20 2.31 15.34 -16.50
C SER A 20 3.07 14.35 -15.61
N ASP A 21 3.87 14.87 -14.68
CA ASP A 21 4.65 14.04 -13.76
C ASP A 21 3.75 13.29 -12.77
N ALA A 22 2.64 13.93 -12.36
CA ALA A 22 1.63 13.34 -11.49
C ALA A 22 0.91 12.17 -12.18
N GLU A 23 0.55 12.32 -13.46
CA GLU A 23 -0.05 11.26 -14.28
C GLU A 23 0.90 10.06 -14.45
N ASP A 24 2.16 10.30 -14.79
CA ASP A 24 3.17 9.24 -14.92
C ASP A 24 3.37 8.49 -13.61
N LYS A 25 3.48 9.21 -12.48
CA LYS A 25 3.61 8.61 -11.14
C LYS A 25 2.37 7.82 -10.72
N ALA A 26 1.18 8.31 -11.05
CA ALA A 26 -0.06 7.61 -10.77
C ALA A 26 -0.13 6.28 -11.51
N VAL A 27 0.25 6.26 -12.78
CA VAL A 27 0.32 5.03 -13.58
C VAL A 27 1.36 4.06 -13.01
N GLU A 28 2.57 4.53 -12.70
CA GLU A 28 3.62 3.72 -12.10
C GLU A 28 3.17 3.10 -10.77
N TYR A 29 2.59 3.90 -9.88
CA TYR A 29 2.03 3.44 -8.62
C TYR A 29 0.97 2.34 -8.80
N MET A 30 0.05 2.53 -9.75
CA MET A 30 -1.01 1.56 -10.00
C MET A 30 -0.47 0.25 -10.56
N LEU A 31 0.54 0.31 -11.44
CA LEU A 31 1.21 -0.90 -11.95
C LEU A 31 1.93 -1.66 -10.84
N GLN A 32 2.69 -0.95 -9.99
CA GLN A 32 3.37 -1.55 -8.85
C GLN A 32 2.39 -2.19 -7.86
N ARG A 33 1.29 -1.49 -7.55
CA ARG A 33 0.23 -1.99 -6.68
C ARG A 33 -0.40 -3.26 -7.22
N ASP A 34 -0.80 -3.26 -8.49
CA ASP A 34 -1.45 -4.42 -9.12
C ASP A 34 -0.50 -5.61 -9.21
N ALA A 35 0.75 -5.42 -9.64
CA ALA A 35 1.76 -6.47 -9.72
C ALA A 35 2.07 -7.06 -8.32
N THR A 36 2.19 -6.20 -7.29
CA THR A 36 2.41 -6.63 -5.91
C THR A 36 1.21 -7.42 -5.37
N TYR A 37 -0.02 -6.97 -5.66
CA TYR A 37 -1.23 -7.68 -5.29
C TYR A 37 -1.29 -9.08 -5.93
N GLN A 38 -1.06 -9.19 -7.24
CA GLN A 38 -1.05 -10.47 -7.93
C GLN A 38 -0.02 -11.43 -7.32
N ARG A 39 1.16 -10.93 -7.02
CA ARG A 39 2.20 -11.72 -6.35
C ARG A 39 1.77 -12.15 -4.95
N ALA A 40 1.20 -11.24 -4.15
CA ALA A 40 0.69 -11.54 -2.81
C ALA A 40 -0.32 -12.69 -2.84
N ILE A 41 -1.31 -12.63 -3.75
CA ILE A 41 -2.31 -13.69 -3.91
C ILE A 41 -1.66 -15.00 -4.37
N ALA A 42 -0.78 -14.96 -5.36
CA ALA A 42 -0.09 -16.14 -5.89
C ALA A 42 0.79 -16.84 -4.85
N THR A 43 1.28 -16.11 -3.85
CA THR A 43 2.12 -16.62 -2.75
C THR A 43 1.36 -16.92 -1.46
N GLY A 44 0.01 -16.82 -1.48
CA GLY A 44 -0.86 -17.28 -0.40
C GLY A 44 -1.24 -16.21 0.63
N TYR A 45 -1.02 -14.92 0.34
CA TYR A 45 -1.39 -13.80 1.21
C TYR A 45 -2.81 -13.27 0.97
N SER A 46 -3.75 -14.14 0.58
CA SER A 46 -5.16 -13.77 0.49
C SER A 46 -5.75 -13.44 1.87
N VAL A 47 -6.78 -12.61 1.89
CA VAL A 47 -7.55 -12.26 3.09
C VAL A 47 -9.01 -12.60 2.91
N SER A 48 -9.67 -12.99 4.00
CA SER A 48 -11.12 -13.20 4.04
C SER A 48 -11.87 -11.90 4.31
N GLY A 49 -13.18 -11.88 4.02
CA GLY A 49 -14.02 -10.74 4.38
C GLY A 49 -14.06 -10.48 5.89
N ASP A 50 -13.99 -11.54 6.71
CA ASP A 50 -13.97 -11.42 8.17
C ASP A 50 -12.67 -10.73 8.63
N GLU A 51 -11.50 -11.12 8.09
CA GLU A 51 -10.23 -10.45 8.41
C GLU A 51 -10.22 -8.96 8.02
N ILE A 52 -10.88 -8.60 6.91
CA ILE A 52 -11.00 -7.20 6.51
C ILE A 52 -11.90 -6.45 7.49
N ASN A 53 -13.03 -7.03 7.88
CA ASN A 53 -13.94 -6.41 8.84
C ASN A 53 -13.26 -6.22 10.20
N ASP A 54 -12.55 -7.20 10.71
CA ASP A 54 -11.80 -7.11 11.97
C ASP A 54 -10.77 -5.97 11.90
N TYR A 55 -10.04 -5.86 10.79
CA TYR A 55 -9.08 -4.77 10.58
C TYR A 55 -9.76 -3.39 10.54
N LEU A 56 -10.90 -3.27 9.84
CA LEU A 56 -11.65 -2.02 9.77
C LEU A 56 -12.24 -1.62 11.12
N ASP A 57 -12.65 -2.57 11.94
CA ASP A 57 -13.15 -2.30 13.29
C ASP A 57 -12.03 -1.77 14.20
N ASP A 58 -10.83 -2.34 14.14
CA ASP A 58 -9.65 -1.81 14.82
C ASP A 58 -9.27 -0.42 14.32
N LEU A 59 -9.37 -0.18 13.01
CA LEU A 59 -9.11 1.13 12.41
C LEU A 59 -10.11 2.20 12.88
N LYS A 60 -11.40 1.86 13.00
CA LYS A 60 -12.43 2.74 13.57
C LYS A 60 -12.08 3.17 14.99
N VAL A 61 -11.66 2.21 15.84
CA VAL A 61 -11.23 2.50 17.21
C VAL A 61 -10.03 3.46 17.18
N THR A 62 -9.03 3.16 16.37
CA THR A 62 -7.81 3.98 16.26
C THR A 62 -8.12 5.40 15.81
N ILE A 63 -9.01 5.58 14.82
CA ILE A 63 -9.43 6.90 14.33
C ILE A 63 -10.16 7.67 15.44
N ASN A 64 -11.07 7.04 16.15
CA ASN A 64 -11.85 7.69 17.20
C ASN A 64 -10.99 8.12 18.40
N ASP A 65 -9.94 7.35 18.71
CA ASP A 65 -9.03 7.63 19.81
C ASP A 65 -7.87 8.57 19.40
N SER A 66 -7.78 8.95 18.12
CA SER A 66 -6.71 9.80 17.60
C SER A 66 -6.92 11.27 17.96
N ILE A 67 -5.81 12.03 18.03
CA ILE A 67 -5.82 13.49 18.24
C ILE A 67 -6.56 14.21 17.09
N ASN A 68 -6.55 13.62 15.88
CA ASN A 68 -7.15 14.16 14.66
C ASN A 68 -8.53 13.54 14.37
N SER A 69 -9.23 12.99 15.39
CA SER A 69 -10.51 12.31 15.20
C SER A 69 -11.58 13.20 14.55
N GLU A 70 -11.62 14.51 14.88
CA GLU A 70 -12.57 15.44 14.27
C GLU A 70 -12.33 15.66 12.78
N GLU A 71 -11.07 15.75 12.35
CA GLU A 71 -10.68 15.89 10.94
C GLU A 71 -11.00 14.62 10.17
N ALA A 72 -10.73 13.45 10.75
CA ALA A 72 -11.07 12.17 10.17
C ALA A 72 -12.59 12.00 10.01
N GLN A 73 -13.38 12.38 11.01
CA GLN A 73 -14.84 12.35 10.94
C GLN A 73 -15.38 13.32 9.87
N ALA A 74 -14.75 14.48 9.69
CA ALA A 74 -15.12 15.41 8.62
C ALA A 74 -14.88 14.81 7.23
N LEU A 75 -13.79 14.05 7.07
CA LEU A 75 -13.47 13.35 5.82
C LEU A 75 -14.49 12.22 5.54
N ILE A 76 -14.80 11.40 6.54
CA ILE A 76 -15.81 10.33 6.46
C ILE A 76 -17.16 10.91 6.04
N SER A 77 -17.53 12.07 6.58
CA SER A 77 -18.80 12.76 6.25
C SER A 77 -18.91 13.18 4.78
N GLN A 78 -17.79 13.39 4.08
CA GLN A 78 -17.77 13.75 2.66
C GLN A 78 -18.19 12.59 1.75
N PHE A 79 -18.17 11.35 2.23
CA PHE A 79 -18.67 10.16 1.51
C PHE A 79 -20.21 10.04 1.49
N GLY A 80 -20.91 11.01 2.01
CA GLY A 80 -22.38 11.04 2.06
C GLY A 80 -22.98 10.22 3.21
N SER A 81 -22.30 9.18 3.68
CA SER A 81 -22.63 8.43 4.90
C SER A 81 -21.39 7.69 5.44
N GLU A 82 -21.36 7.48 6.75
CA GLU A 82 -20.35 6.68 7.40
C GLU A 82 -20.32 5.22 6.86
N GLU A 83 -21.50 4.63 6.65
CA GLU A 83 -21.62 3.29 6.06
C GLU A 83 -21.01 3.22 4.65
N GLY A 84 -21.28 4.25 3.81
CA GLY A 84 -20.71 4.35 2.46
C GLY A 84 -19.20 4.46 2.46
N TYR A 85 -18.63 5.20 3.43
CA TYR A 85 -17.20 5.29 3.63
C TYR A 85 -16.60 3.92 3.99
N TRP A 86 -17.12 3.23 4.99
CA TRP A 86 -16.59 1.94 5.42
C TRP A 86 -16.76 0.83 4.38
N GLN A 87 -17.82 0.89 3.58
CA GLN A 87 -17.98 -0.01 2.44
C GLN A 87 -16.93 0.26 1.35
N HIS A 88 -16.59 1.52 1.10
CA HIS A 88 -15.48 1.87 0.21
C HIS A 88 -14.15 1.36 0.75
N GLU A 89 -13.85 1.59 2.03
CA GLU A 89 -12.62 1.11 2.67
C GLU A 89 -12.52 -0.42 2.62
N PHE A 90 -13.62 -1.14 2.77
CA PHE A 90 -13.63 -2.59 2.62
C PHE A 90 -13.10 -3.03 1.24
N GLU A 91 -13.53 -2.39 0.15
CA GLU A 91 -13.04 -2.70 -1.19
C GLU A 91 -11.57 -2.28 -1.38
N VAL A 92 -11.14 -1.19 -0.76
CA VAL A 92 -9.73 -0.77 -0.75
C VAL A 92 -8.85 -1.80 -0.02
N TYR A 93 -9.26 -2.24 1.16
CA TYR A 93 -8.48 -3.18 1.97
C TYR A 93 -8.49 -4.62 1.45
N LYS A 94 -9.44 -5.01 0.60
CA LYS A 94 -9.37 -6.27 -0.17
C LYS A 94 -8.10 -6.38 -1.01
N ILE A 95 -7.55 -5.25 -1.44
CA ILE A 95 -6.33 -5.18 -2.22
C ILE A 95 -5.12 -4.87 -1.32
N ASN A 96 -5.26 -3.91 -0.41
CA ASN A 96 -4.14 -3.43 0.38
C ASN A 96 -3.68 -4.43 1.44
N LEU A 97 -4.58 -5.13 2.14
CA LEU A 97 -4.16 -6.09 3.18
C LEU A 97 -3.32 -7.26 2.65
N PRO A 98 -3.67 -7.91 1.52
CA PRO A 98 -2.77 -8.88 0.91
C PRO A 98 -1.38 -8.33 0.59
N ILE A 99 -1.32 -7.09 0.05
CA ILE A 99 -0.07 -6.40 -0.24
C ILE A 99 0.73 -6.17 1.05
N GLU A 100 0.11 -5.63 2.08
CA GLU A 100 0.75 -5.38 3.38
C GLU A 100 1.31 -6.65 3.99
N LYS A 101 0.55 -7.74 4.01
CA LYS A 101 1.00 -9.05 4.52
C LYS A 101 2.22 -9.56 3.74
N TYR A 102 2.18 -9.45 2.42
CA TYR A 102 3.29 -9.86 1.57
C TYR A 102 4.54 -9.00 1.81
N LEU A 103 4.41 -7.69 1.81
CA LEU A 103 5.52 -6.77 2.06
C LEU A 103 6.10 -6.93 3.48
N GLU A 104 5.26 -7.17 4.49
CA GLU A 104 5.73 -7.46 5.85
C GLU A 104 6.53 -8.78 5.89
N SER A 105 6.12 -9.80 5.14
CA SER A 105 6.89 -11.04 5.04
C SER A 105 8.27 -10.83 4.41
N LEU A 106 8.35 -10.00 3.36
CA LEU A 106 9.63 -9.63 2.75
C LEU A 106 10.52 -8.85 3.73
N LYS A 107 9.91 -7.95 4.53
CA LYS A 107 10.62 -7.20 5.55
C LYS A 107 11.22 -8.11 6.62
N GLN A 108 10.45 -9.07 7.10
CA GLN A 108 10.93 -10.04 8.10
C GLN A 108 12.08 -10.88 7.54
N GLU A 109 11.98 -11.31 6.29
CA GLU A 109 13.04 -12.05 5.61
C GLU A 109 14.30 -11.19 5.43
N TYR A 110 14.16 -9.96 4.96
CA TYR A 110 15.24 -9.01 4.78
C TYR A 110 15.98 -8.73 6.08
N LEU A 111 15.25 -8.42 7.16
CA LEU A 111 15.82 -8.15 8.49
C LEU A 111 16.53 -9.39 9.05
N LYS A 112 15.94 -10.57 8.92
CA LYS A 112 16.57 -11.83 9.36
C LYS A 112 17.90 -12.07 8.68
N ASN A 113 18.00 -11.77 7.39
CA ASN A 113 19.23 -11.93 6.62
C ASN A 113 20.27 -10.83 6.93
N SER A 114 19.82 -9.62 7.27
CA SER A 114 20.68 -8.47 7.58
C SER A 114 21.27 -8.53 9.00
N ILE A 115 20.48 -8.98 9.99
CA ILE A 115 20.90 -9.05 11.42
C ILE A 115 22.04 -10.09 11.62
N SER A 116 22.20 -11.04 10.71
CA SER A 116 23.31 -12.00 10.78
C SER A 116 24.70 -11.36 10.55
N THR A 117 24.77 -10.06 10.24
CA THR A 117 26.00 -9.41 9.77
C THR A 117 26.46 -8.19 10.59
N GLN A 118 25.65 -7.58 11.51
CA GLN A 118 26.01 -6.26 12.07
C GLN A 118 25.51 -5.97 13.51
N SER A 119 26.25 -5.11 14.23
CA SER A 119 25.91 -4.60 15.56
C SER A 119 26.38 -3.15 15.77
N ASN A 120 25.55 -2.12 15.45
CA ASN A 120 25.66 -0.71 15.94
C ASN A 120 24.46 0.16 15.52
N ASN A 121 24.14 1.24 16.28
CA ASN A 121 22.93 2.08 16.12
C ASN A 121 22.89 3.00 14.87
N GLN A 122 23.99 3.33 14.25
CA GLN A 122 24.03 4.06 12.96
C GLN A 122 23.49 3.22 11.77
N GLU A 123 23.45 1.92 11.96
CA GLU A 123 23.02 0.91 11.00
C GLU A 123 21.49 0.81 10.86
N ALA A 124 20.70 1.36 11.79
CA ALA A 124 19.24 1.26 11.73
C ALA A 124 18.63 2.12 10.61
N GLU A 125 19.10 3.37 10.45
CA GLU A 125 18.65 4.26 9.36
C GLU A 125 19.10 3.74 8.00
N GLU A 126 20.36 3.32 7.89
CA GLU A 126 20.91 2.72 6.67
C GLU A 126 20.18 1.40 6.32
N THR A 127 19.79 0.63 7.32
CA THR A 127 19.00 -0.60 7.12
C THR A 127 17.60 -0.30 6.58
N ILE A 128 16.95 0.77 7.03
CA ILE A 128 15.63 1.21 6.54
C ILE A 128 15.73 1.71 5.09
N GLU A 129 16.73 2.53 4.76
CA GLU A 129 16.94 3.02 3.39
C GLU A 129 17.25 1.86 2.42
N ASN A 130 18.08 0.92 2.84
CA ASN A 130 18.42 -0.26 2.05
C ASN A 130 17.20 -1.18 1.87
N TYR A 131 16.34 -1.31 2.89
CA TYR A 131 15.09 -2.04 2.78
C TYR A 131 14.12 -1.37 1.80
N ASN A 132 13.93 -0.04 1.88
CA ASN A 132 13.06 0.66 0.96
C ASN A 132 13.52 0.50 -0.50
N ARG A 133 14.81 0.62 -0.76
CA ARG A 133 15.39 0.36 -2.09
C ARG A 133 15.13 -1.07 -2.55
N TYR A 134 15.32 -2.04 -1.67
CA TYR A 134 15.03 -3.45 -1.96
C TYR A 134 13.56 -3.66 -2.35
N ILE A 135 12.62 -3.03 -1.65
CA ILE A 135 11.18 -3.12 -1.99
C ILE A 135 10.88 -2.47 -3.33
N GLU A 136 11.45 -1.30 -3.62
CA GLU A 136 11.30 -0.64 -4.93
C GLU A 136 11.83 -1.52 -6.08
N GLU A 137 12.98 -2.16 -5.89
CA GLU A 137 13.53 -3.11 -6.87
C GLU A 137 12.61 -4.32 -7.07
N VAL A 138 12.09 -4.92 -5.99
CA VAL A 138 11.15 -6.04 -6.04
C VAL A 138 9.89 -5.64 -6.81
N GLN A 139 9.28 -4.51 -6.47
CA GLN A 139 8.06 -4.04 -7.13
C GLN A 139 8.28 -3.72 -8.61
N SER A 140 9.41 -3.09 -8.95
CA SER A 140 9.78 -2.83 -10.35
C SER A 140 9.96 -4.12 -11.15
N GLU A 141 10.55 -5.15 -10.55
CA GLU A 141 10.72 -6.44 -11.20
C GLU A 141 9.38 -7.17 -11.38
N LEU A 142 8.47 -7.09 -10.40
CA LEU A 142 7.13 -7.63 -10.53
C LEU A 142 6.36 -7.00 -11.68
N VAL A 143 6.41 -5.68 -11.84
CA VAL A 143 5.79 -4.97 -12.98
C VAL A 143 6.34 -5.48 -14.31
N LYS A 144 7.65 -5.67 -14.43
CA LYS A 144 8.27 -6.21 -15.65
C LYS A 144 7.80 -7.62 -15.96
N GLN A 145 7.65 -8.48 -14.93
CA GLN A 145 7.15 -9.84 -15.08
C GLN A 145 5.71 -9.87 -15.56
N GLU A 146 4.83 -9.05 -15.00
CA GLU A 146 3.44 -8.90 -15.44
C GLU A 146 3.33 -8.42 -16.89
N GLN A 147 4.07 -7.39 -17.27
CA GLN A 147 4.11 -6.90 -18.65
C GLN A 147 4.61 -7.94 -19.64
N TYR A 148 5.56 -8.79 -19.23
CA TYR A 148 6.10 -9.85 -20.08
C TYR A 148 5.09 -10.99 -20.28
N GLU A 149 4.24 -11.29 -19.33
CA GLU A 149 3.20 -12.32 -19.44
C GLU A 149 2.03 -11.90 -20.35
N ILE A 150 1.68 -10.62 -20.36
CA ILE A 150 0.61 -10.05 -21.23
C ILE A 150 0.99 -10.09 -22.71
N PHE A 151 2.27 -10.04 -23.07
CA PHE A 151 2.76 -10.04 -24.45
C PHE A 151 3.12 -11.43 -24.99
N LYS A 152 2.87 -12.52 -24.25
CA LYS A 152 3.00 -13.91 -24.72
C LYS A 152 1.69 -14.44 -25.28
#